data_8d4c2075aa18b917ee2ab620311ba8ff
#
_entry.id   8d4c2075aa18b917ee2ab620311ba8ff
#
_cell.length_a   1.000
_cell.length_b   1.000
_cell.length_c   1.000
_cell.angle_alpha   90.00
_cell.angle_beta   90.00
_cell.angle_gamma   90.00
#
_symmetry.space_group_name_H-M   'P 1'
#
loop_
_entity.id
_entity.type
_entity.pdbx_description
1 polymer ?
#
loop_
_entity_poly.entity_id
_entity_poly.type
_entity_poly.pdbx_seq_one_letter_code
_entity_poly.pdbx_strand_id
1 'polypeptide(L)'
;MVTAGIARNTRAGSEQAARDETGWLERYRAVRAFTHALCAPLVTEDYVVRTMTDVSPTKWHIAHTSWFFETFILTPRVPGYQPLDARYAYLFNSYYVQAGERHCRAQRGFVTRPTVADIYEYRAHVDRAMTPLLARLDETDGDADVRALVELGLNHEQQHQELILTDIKHALWSMPLRPELGASPRAVKNAEPLQWVEFEG
;
A
#
# COMPACT_ATOMS: atom_id res chain seq x y z
N MET A 1 -44.50 -4.94 -19.16
CA MET A 1 -43.96 -3.91 -18.23
C MET A 1 -43.58 -4.61 -16.94
N VAL A 2 -42.34 -4.88 -16.76
CA VAL A 2 -41.80 -5.33 -15.46
C VAL A 2 -40.48 -4.60 -15.26
N THR A 3 -40.47 -3.78 -14.25
CA THR A 3 -39.40 -2.94 -13.77
C THR A 3 -38.28 -3.82 -13.15
N ALA A 4 -37.19 -4.03 -13.87
CA ALA A 4 -35.94 -4.57 -13.36
C ALA A 4 -34.90 -3.43 -13.37
N GLY A 5 -35.04 -2.50 -12.47
CA GLY A 5 -34.09 -1.44 -12.23
C GLY A 5 -33.75 -1.39 -10.75
N ILE A 6 -32.46 -1.16 -10.48
CA ILE A 6 -31.93 -0.77 -9.17
C ILE A 6 -31.59 -1.93 -8.20
N ALA A 7 -30.59 -2.73 -8.56
CA ALA A 7 -29.90 -3.56 -7.55
C ALA A 7 -28.36 -3.32 -7.48
N ARG A 8 -27.80 -2.44 -8.31
CA ARG A 8 -26.34 -2.19 -8.37
C ARG A 8 -25.83 -1.01 -7.53
N ASN A 9 -26.73 -0.14 -7.04
CA ASN A 9 -26.31 1.07 -6.31
C ASN A 9 -26.29 0.93 -4.79
N THR A 10 -26.88 -0.15 -4.26
CA THR A 10 -26.98 -0.34 -2.81
C THR A 10 -25.71 -0.88 -2.17
N ARG A 11 -24.94 -1.69 -2.87
CA ARG A 11 -23.72 -2.28 -2.32
C ARG A 11 -22.56 -1.27 -2.26
N ALA A 12 -22.37 -0.49 -3.31
CA ALA A 12 -21.38 0.60 -3.31
C ALA A 12 -21.71 1.68 -2.28
N GLY A 13 -23.00 2.01 -2.13
CA GLY A 13 -23.46 2.95 -1.10
C GLY A 13 -23.29 2.43 0.33
N SER A 14 -23.51 1.12 0.56
CA SER A 14 -23.30 0.52 1.88
C SER A 14 -21.83 0.36 2.23
N GLU A 15 -20.96 0.06 1.26
CA GLU A 15 -19.51 0.01 1.46
C GLU A 15 -18.92 1.41 1.69
N GLN A 16 -19.44 2.43 1.03
CA GLN A 16 -19.04 3.82 1.28
C GLN A 16 -19.54 4.32 2.63
N ALA A 17 -20.81 4.06 3.01
CA ALA A 17 -21.33 4.40 4.32
C ALA A 17 -20.55 3.70 5.47
N ALA A 18 -20.20 2.43 5.30
CA ALA A 18 -19.37 1.71 6.28
C ALA A 18 -17.93 2.27 6.36
N ARG A 19 -17.39 2.80 5.26
CA ARG A 19 -16.09 3.50 5.25
C ARG A 19 -16.17 4.85 5.98
N ASP A 20 -17.31 5.55 5.85
CA ASP A 20 -17.54 6.84 6.49
C ASP A 20 -17.77 6.70 8.01
N GLU A 21 -18.20 5.51 8.48
CA GLU A 21 -18.34 5.19 9.91
C GLU A 21 -17.00 4.81 10.57
N THR A 22 -16.01 4.35 9.79
CA THR A 22 -14.69 3.97 10.29
C THR A 22 -13.75 5.17 10.27
N GLY A 23 -13.21 5.56 11.43
CA GLY A 23 -12.29 6.70 11.55
C GLY A 23 -11.00 6.55 10.73
N TRP A 24 -10.39 7.68 10.39
CA TRP A 24 -9.15 7.75 9.61
C TRP A 24 -7.99 6.99 10.23
N LEU A 25 -7.86 7.07 11.55
CA LEU A 25 -6.83 6.37 12.30
C LEU A 25 -7.01 4.85 12.21
N GLU A 26 -8.23 4.37 12.33
CA GLU A 26 -8.51 2.94 12.25
C GLU A 26 -8.30 2.41 10.83
N ARG A 27 -8.78 3.11 9.80
CA ARG A 27 -8.54 2.79 8.39
C ARG A 27 -7.04 2.73 8.08
N TYR A 28 -6.29 3.72 8.53
CA TYR A 28 -4.84 3.76 8.36
C TYR A 28 -4.18 2.54 9.00
N ARG A 29 -4.48 2.25 10.26
CA ARG A 29 -3.93 1.09 10.97
C ARG A 29 -4.27 -0.23 10.28
N ALA A 30 -5.49 -0.38 9.79
CA ALA A 30 -5.93 -1.59 9.09
C ALA A 30 -5.13 -1.81 7.80
N VAL A 31 -4.96 -0.77 6.97
CA VAL A 31 -4.17 -0.85 5.73
C VAL A 31 -2.70 -1.17 6.04
N ARG A 32 -2.10 -0.49 7.03
CA ARG A 32 -0.72 -0.73 7.46
C ARG A 32 -0.50 -2.14 8.00
N ALA A 33 -1.42 -2.63 8.83
CA ALA A 33 -1.39 -3.98 9.38
C ALA A 33 -1.53 -5.05 8.28
N PHE A 34 -2.35 -4.80 7.27
CA PHE A 34 -2.49 -5.74 6.15
C PHE A 34 -1.20 -5.86 5.33
N THR A 35 -0.50 -4.75 5.07
CA THR A 35 0.84 -4.80 4.45
C THR A 35 1.81 -5.68 5.26
N HIS A 36 1.81 -5.55 6.59
CA HIS A 36 2.61 -6.41 7.47
C HIS A 36 2.22 -7.89 7.34
N ALA A 37 0.91 -8.19 7.35
CA ALA A 37 0.41 -9.56 7.24
C ALA A 37 0.80 -10.22 5.91
N LEU A 38 0.76 -9.47 4.79
CA LEU A 38 1.22 -9.96 3.49
C LEU A 38 2.71 -10.30 3.47
N CYS A 39 3.52 -9.57 4.22
CA CYS A 39 4.97 -9.78 4.28
C CYS A 39 5.40 -10.77 5.37
N ALA A 40 4.52 -11.16 6.29
CA ALA A 40 4.85 -12.02 7.42
C ALA A 40 5.43 -13.41 7.04
N PRO A 41 5.04 -14.04 5.90
CA PRO A 41 5.63 -15.31 5.48
C PRO A 41 7.05 -15.20 4.91
N LEU A 42 7.54 -13.98 4.60
CA LEU A 42 8.81 -13.76 3.92
C LEU A 42 9.98 -13.88 4.89
N VAL A 43 11.06 -14.52 4.45
CA VAL A 43 12.36 -14.44 5.11
C VAL A 43 13.09 -13.18 4.64
N THR A 44 14.10 -12.73 5.40
CA THR A 44 14.81 -11.47 5.13
C THR A 44 15.36 -11.38 3.70
N GLU A 45 15.82 -12.48 3.15
CA GLU A 45 16.37 -12.59 1.81
C GLU A 45 15.33 -12.32 0.72
N ASP A 46 14.06 -12.67 0.95
CA ASP A 46 12.97 -12.43 -0.01
C ASP A 46 12.69 -10.94 -0.21
N TYR A 47 12.95 -10.13 0.82
CA TYR A 47 12.69 -8.67 0.76
C TYR A 47 13.61 -7.92 -0.20
N VAL A 48 14.73 -8.50 -0.60
CA VAL A 48 15.78 -7.82 -1.39
C VAL A 48 15.83 -8.31 -2.83
N VAL A 49 15.13 -9.40 -3.15
CA VAL A 49 15.17 -10.00 -4.49
C VAL A 49 14.47 -9.12 -5.51
N ARG A 50 15.11 -9.03 -6.67
CA ARG A 50 14.57 -8.38 -7.87
C ARG A 50 14.88 -9.26 -9.08
N THR A 51 13.85 -9.71 -9.78
CA THR A 51 13.96 -10.71 -10.83
C THR A 51 13.95 -10.12 -12.25
N MET A 52 13.43 -8.91 -12.42
CA MET A 52 13.43 -8.18 -13.70
C MET A 52 13.37 -6.68 -13.47
N THR A 53 13.53 -5.88 -14.55
CA THR A 53 13.59 -4.41 -14.49
C THR A 53 12.31 -3.75 -14.01
N ASP A 54 11.17 -4.41 -14.19
CA ASP A 54 9.85 -3.84 -13.90
C ASP A 54 9.32 -4.14 -12.50
N VAL A 55 9.93 -5.09 -11.79
CA VAL A 55 9.59 -5.39 -10.40
C VAL A 55 10.47 -4.58 -9.43
N SER A 56 9.99 -4.40 -8.22
CA SER A 56 10.74 -3.80 -7.13
C SER A 56 10.88 -4.78 -5.96
N PRO A 57 11.98 -4.72 -5.19
CA PRO A 57 12.11 -5.53 -3.98
C PRO A 57 10.99 -5.20 -2.97
N THR A 58 10.50 -6.19 -2.23
CA THR A 58 9.44 -6.01 -1.23
C THR A 58 9.76 -4.88 -0.24
N LYS A 59 11.01 -4.78 0.25
CA LYS A 59 11.40 -3.69 1.15
C LYS A 59 11.25 -2.30 0.54
N TRP A 60 11.43 -2.18 -0.79
CA TRP A 60 11.24 -0.91 -1.48
C TRP A 60 9.77 -0.47 -1.46
N HIS A 61 8.83 -1.41 -1.68
CA HIS A 61 7.39 -1.11 -1.61
C HIS A 61 6.98 -0.61 -0.23
N ILE A 62 7.42 -1.30 0.84
CA ILE A 62 7.11 -0.92 2.22
C ILE A 62 7.66 0.48 2.56
N ALA A 63 8.88 0.78 2.10
CA ALA A 63 9.48 2.09 2.29
C ALA A 63 8.78 3.18 1.47
N HIS A 64 8.43 2.89 0.21
CA HIS A 64 7.77 3.83 -0.69
C HIS A 64 6.39 4.26 -0.20
N THR A 65 5.60 3.34 0.36
CA THR A 65 4.31 3.71 0.96
C THR A 65 4.47 4.57 2.22
N SER A 66 5.52 4.37 3.01
CA SER A 66 5.87 5.25 4.12
C SER A 66 6.36 6.62 3.63
N TRP A 67 7.20 6.63 2.60
CA TRP A 67 7.68 7.84 1.93
C TRP A 67 6.53 8.72 1.42
N PHE A 68 5.45 8.13 0.93
CA PHE A 68 4.29 8.90 0.46
C PHE A 68 3.68 9.74 1.60
N PHE A 69 3.40 9.12 2.74
CA PHE A 69 2.83 9.82 3.90
C PHE A 69 3.81 10.87 4.45
N GLU A 70 5.10 10.55 4.52
CA GLU A 70 6.13 11.48 4.96
C GLU A 70 6.23 12.71 4.05
N THR A 71 6.32 12.48 2.72
CA THR A 71 6.59 13.54 1.75
C THR A 71 5.39 14.45 1.54
N PHE A 72 4.19 13.90 1.43
CA PHE A 72 3.00 14.67 1.05
C PHE A 72 2.17 15.16 2.24
N ILE A 73 2.35 14.56 3.41
CA ILE A 73 1.55 14.89 4.59
C ILE A 73 2.44 15.41 5.73
N LEU A 74 3.35 14.59 6.25
CA LEU A 74 4.07 14.92 7.46
C LEU A 74 5.00 16.13 7.29
N THR A 75 5.86 16.09 6.27
CA THR A 75 6.85 17.15 6.02
C THR A 75 6.19 18.52 5.81
N PRO A 76 5.15 18.67 4.96
CA PRO A 76 4.53 19.96 4.71
C PRO A 76 3.49 20.39 5.75
N ARG A 77 2.92 19.48 6.55
CA ARG A 77 1.74 19.75 7.37
C ARG A 77 1.94 19.59 8.88
N VAL A 78 3.03 18.94 9.31
CA VAL A 78 3.31 18.73 10.73
C VAL A 78 4.48 19.63 11.14
N PRO A 79 4.24 20.74 11.88
CA PRO A 79 5.30 21.64 12.33
C PRO A 79 6.35 20.89 13.16
N GLY A 80 7.63 21.08 12.81
CA GLY A 80 8.75 20.46 13.53
C GLY A 80 8.97 18.97 13.23
N TYR A 81 8.22 18.38 12.30
CA TYR A 81 8.50 17.00 11.85
C TYR A 81 9.93 16.91 11.29
N GLN A 82 10.63 15.85 11.67
CA GLN A 82 11.97 15.56 11.18
C GLN A 82 11.96 14.18 10.51
N PRO A 83 12.33 14.07 9.22
CA PRO A 83 12.51 12.79 8.56
C PRO A 83 13.55 11.93 9.30
N LEU A 84 13.32 10.61 9.35
CA LEU A 84 14.28 9.69 9.97
C LEU A 84 15.64 9.72 9.25
N ASP A 85 15.62 9.80 7.92
CA ASP A 85 16.80 9.96 7.07
C ASP A 85 16.41 10.78 5.82
N ALA A 86 17.00 11.97 5.65
CA ALA A 86 16.69 12.86 4.53
C ALA A 86 16.98 12.23 3.14
N ARG A 87 17.85 11.21 3.06
CA ARG A 87 18.17 10.50 1.81
C ARG A 87 17.00 9.62 1.32
N TYR A 88 16.06 9.29 2.20
CA TYR A 88 14.89 8.47 1.83
C TYR A 88 13.95 9.21 0.89
N ALA A 89 13.95 10.55 0.92
CA ALA A 89 13.22 11.38 -0.03
C ALA A 89 13.61 11.07 -1.49
N TYR A 90 14.91 10.87 -1.77
CA TYR A 90 15.42 10.46 -3.07
C TYR A 90 15.24 8.96 -3.32
N LEU A 91 15.59 8.13 -2.33
CA LEU A 91 15.71 6.67 -2.50
C LEU A 91 14.38 6.00 -2.79
N PHE A 92 13.31 6.49 -2.15
CA PHE A 92 11.98 5.90 -2.24
C PHE A 92 11.00 6.68 -3.11
N ASN A 93 11.43 7.79 -3.74
CA ASN A 93 10.64 8.45 -4.78
C ASN A 93 10.54 7.56 -6.04
N SER A 94 9.39 7.59 -6.71
CA SER A 94 9.13 6.82 -7.94
C SER A 94 8.88 7.71 -9.15
N TYR A 95 7.63 8.08 -9.39
CA TYR A 95 7.22 8.86 -10.56
C TYR A 95 6.94 10.34 -10.25
N TYR A 96 7.01 10.72 -8.99
CA TYR A 96 6.62 12.06 -8.55
C TYR A 96 7.75 13.06 -8.80
N VAL A 97 7.87 13.52 -10.06
CA VAL A 97 8.90 14.49 -10.48
C VAL A 97 8.84 15.77 -9.65
N GLN A 98 7.64 16.18 -9.23
CA GLN A 98 7.44 17.37 -8.38
C GLN A 98 7.96 17.17 -6.94
N ALA A 99 8.14 15.95 -6.50
CA ALA A 99 8.71 15.63 -5.19
C ALA A 99 10.25 15.60 -5.18
N GLY A 100 10.90 15.96 -6.30
CA GLY A 100 12.35 16.03 -6.44
C GLY A 100 12.97 14.86 -7.20
N GLU A 101 14.29 14.73 -7.07
CA GLU A 101 15.05 13.66 -7.73
C GLU A 101 14.65 12.26 -7.22
N ARG A 102 14.86 11.24 -8.05
CA ARG A 102 14.48 9.86 -7.76
C ARG A 102 15.58 8.87 -8.10
N HIS A 103 15.66 7.80 -7.33
CA HIS A 103 16.52 6.66 -7.64
C HIS A 103 16.00 5.90 -8.86
N CYS A 104 16.91 5.52 -9.75
CA CYS A 104 16.57 4.79 -10.98
C CYS A 104 15.86 3.46 -10.68
N ARG A 105 14.67 3.26 -11.25
CA ARG A 105 13.88 2.03 -11.06
C ARG A 105 14.68 0.77 -11.39
N ALA A 106 15.45 0.81 -12.49
CA ALA A 106 16.27 -0.31 -12.91
C ALA A 106 17.37 -0.70 -11.92
N GLN A 107 17.71 0.16 -10.97
CA GLN A 107 18.76 -0.04 -9.97
C GLN A 107 18.23 -0.35 -8.56
N ARG A 108 16.92 -0.46 -8.36
CA ARG A 108 16.32 -0.74 -7.05
C ARG A 108 16.82 -2.05 -6.43
N GLY A 109 17.20 -3.04 -7.24
CA GLY A 109 17.82 -4.28 -6.77
C GLY A 109 19.23 -4.12 -6.16
N PHE A 110 19.90 -2.99 -6.38
CA PHE A 110 21.23 -2.72 -5.81
C PHE A 110 21.17 -2.07 -4.43
N VAL A 111 19.98 -1.68 -3.98
CA VAL A 111 19.78 -1.01 -2.70
C VAL A 111 19.88 -2.05 -1.58
N THR A 112 21.09 -2.32 -1.09
CA THR A 112 21.32 -3.23 0.05
C THR A 112 21.08 -2.52 1.38
N ARG A 113 21.21 -1.20 1.41
CA ARG A 113 20.91 -0.33 2.57
C ARG A 113 19.89 0.74 2.13
N PRO A 114 18.95 1.06 3.03
CA PRO A 114 18.73 0.53 4.39
C PRO A 114 18.41 -0.97 4.42
N THR A 115 18.66 -1.60 5.57
CA THR A 115 18.27 -3.01 5.84
C THR A 115 16.74 -3.15 5.93
N VAL A 116 16.23 -4.38 5.98
CA VAL A 116 14.80 -4.63 6.23
C VAL A 116 14.38 -4.07 7.60
N ALA A 117 15.22 -4.24 8.62
CA ALA A 117 14.95 -3.68 9.95
C ALA A 117 14.86 -2.14 9.95
N ASP A 118 15.79 -1.46 9.24
CA ASP A 118 15.76 0.00 9.10
C ASP A 118 14.50 0.47 8.39
N ILE A 119 13.99 -0.30 7.41
CA ILE A 119 12.73 0.02 6.71
C ILE A 119 11.53 -0.10 7.65
N TYR A 120 11.47 -1.12 8.49
CA TYR A 120 10.41 -1.24 9.50
C TYR A 120 10.52 -0.16 10.58
N GLU A 121 11.73 0.25 10.96
CA GLU A 121 11.94 1.41 11.83
C GLU A 121 11.43 2.71 11.18
N TYR A 122 11.76 2.92 9.90
CA TYR A 122 11.25 4.05 9.12
C TYR A 122 9.72 4.05 9.07
N ARG A 123 9.13 2.90 8.80
CA ARG A 123 7.67 2.73 8.80
C ARG A 123 7.06 3.11 10.15
N ALA A 124 7.63 2.61 11.24
CA ALA A 124 7.18 2.91 12.59
C ALA A 124 7.37 4.40 12.95
N HIS A 125 8.44 5.05 12.46
CA HIS A 125 8.66 6.49 12.64
C HIS A 125 7.53 7.31 11.99
N VAL A 126 7.18 6.99 10.75
CA VAL A 126 6.07 7.62 10.02
C VAL A 126 4.73 7.36 10.73
N ASP A 127 4.47 6.12 11.16
CA ASP A 127 3.23 5.74 11.84
C ASP A 127 3.04 6.49 13.17
N ARG A 128 4.13 6.69 13.93
CA ARG A 128 4.09 7.49 15.18
C ARG A 128 3.69 8.94 14.91
N ALA A 129 4.18 9.53 13.83
CA ALA A 129 3.88 10.91 13.47
C ALA A 129 2.47 11.07 12.85
N MET A 130 2.01 10.07 12.08
CA MET A 130 0.67 10.08 11.49
C MET A 130 -0.44 9.90 12.55
N THR A 131 -0.20 9.13 13.60
CA THR A 131 -1.22 8.80 14.60
C THR A 131 -1.92 10.03 15.21
N PRO A 132 -1.21 11.05 15.76
CA PRO A 132 -1.90 12.21 16.34
C PRO A 132 -2.56 13.11 15.28
N LEU A 133 -2.06 13.13 14.05
CA LEU A 133 -2.69 13.87 12.96
C LEU A 133 -4.04 13.23 12.58
N LEU A 134 -4.06 11.91 12.42
CA LEU A 134 -5.27 11.16 12.06
C LEU A 134 -6.33 11.20 13.17
N ALA A 135 -5.93 11.10 14.44
CA ALA A 135 -6.84 11.25 15.56
C ALA A 135 -7.54 12.62 15.55
N ARG A 136 -6.82 13.70 15.24
CA ARG A 136 -7.45 15.04 15.08
C ARG A 136 -8.41 15.11 13.89
N LEU A 137 -8.12 14.42 12.79
CA LEU A 137 -9.04 14.37 11.63
C LEU A 137 -10.33 13.62 11.97
N ASP A 138 -10.30 12.69 12.92
CA ASP A 138 -11.48 12.00 13.40
C ASP A 138 -12.36 12.89 14.31
N GLU A 139 -11.74 13.85 15.01
CA GLU A 139 -12.43 14.74 15.95
C GLU A 139 -12.99 16.01 15.31
N THR A 140 -12.52 16.40 14.13
CA THR A 140 -12.86 17.70 13.52
C THR A 140 -13.16 17.55 12.03
N ASP A 141 -14.13 18.31 11.51
CA ASP A 141 -14.44 18.39 10.07
C ASP A 141 -13.41 19.22 9.27
N GLY A 142 -12.32 19.67 9.91
CA GLY A 142 -11.28 20.48 9.30
C GLY A 142 -10.39 19.72 8.31
N ASP A 143 -9.68 20.48 7.47
CA ASP A 143 -8.61 20.07 6.55
C ASP A 143 -9.01 19.00 5.50
N ALA A 144 -9.94 19.36 4.62
CA ALA A 144 -10.37 18.51 3.50
C ALA A 144 -9.19 18.06 2.60
N ASP A 145 -8.18 18.92 2.43
CA ASP A 145 -6.99 18.59 1.62
C ASP A 145 -6.16 17.48 2.26
N VAL A 146 -5.99 17.50 3.59
CA VAL A 146 -5.28 16.43 4.29
C VAL A 146 -6.06 15.13 4.25
N ARG A 147 -7.39 15.18 4.40
CA ARG A 147 -8.26 13.99 4.25
C ARG A 147 -8.11 13.36 2.87
N ALA A 148 -8.15 14.18 1.81
CA ALA A 148 -7.96 13.70 0.44
C ALA A 148 -6.57 13.07 0.23
N LEU A 149 -5.52 13.66 0.80
CA LEU A 149 -4.16 13.08 0.74
C LEU A 149 -4.05 11.79 1.55
N VAL A 150 -4.69 11.69 2.70
CA VAL A 150 -4.75 10.45 3.49
C VAL A 150 -5.47 9.36 2.72
N GLU A 151 -6.65 9.65 2.15
CA GLU A 151 -7.40 8.71 1.30
C GLU A 151 -6.54 8.22 0.13
N LEU A 152 -5.89 9.15 -0.58
CA LEU A 152 -4.99 8.80 -1.67
C LEU A 152 -3.84 7.92 -1.20
N GLY A 153 -3.24 8.22 -0.04
CA GLY A 153 -2.16 7.43 0.55
C GLY A 153 -2.58 6.02 0.93
N LEU A 154 -3.79 5.85 1.46
CA LEU A 154 -4.36 4.54 1.77
C LEU A 154 -4.57 3.71 0.49
N ASN A 155 -5.19 4.30 -0.54
CA ASN A 155 -5.39 3.64 -1.82
C ASN A 155 -4.05 3.32 -2.51
N HIS A 156 -3.07 4.20 -2.41
CA HIS A 156 -1.70 3.99 -2.91
C HIS A 156 -1.02 2.81 -2.19
N GLU A 157 -1.14 2.70 -0.87
CA GLU A 157 -0.59 1.55 -0.14
C GLU A 157 -1.31 0.25 -0.51
N GLN A 158 -2.64 0.26 -0.69
CA GLN A 158 -3.39 -0.91 -1.17
C GLN A 158 -2.95 -1.34 -2.58
N GLN A 159 -2.71 -0.40 -3.49
CA GLN A 159 -2.09 -0.71 -4.79
C GLN A 159 -0.73 -1.39 -4.61
N HIS A 160 0.09 -0.91 -3.68
CA HIS A 160 1.39 -1.52 -3.39
C HIS A 160 1.29 -2.90 -2.74
N GLN A 161 0.21 -3.21 -2.01
CA GLN A 161 -0.07 -4.57 -1.52
C GLN A 161 -0.26 -5.55 -2.67
N GLU A 162 -0.98 -5.16 -3.72
CA GLU A 162 -1.12 -5.97 -4.94
C GLU A 162 0.22 -6.15 -5.66
N LEU A 163 1.00 -5.07 -5.78
CA LEU A 163 2.33 -5.12 -6.40
C LEU A 163 3.30 -5.99 -5.60
N ILE A 164 3.29 -5.95 -4.27
CA ILE A 164 4.08 -6.85 -3.42
C ILE A 164 3.77 -8.30 -3.74
N LEU A 165 2.48 -8.68 -3.80
CA LEU A 165 2.09 -10.05 -4.13
C LEU A 165 2.49 -10.46 -5.54
N THR A 166 2.38 -9.56 -6.50
CA THR A 166 2.78 -9.81 -7.89
C THR A 166 4.28 -10.03 -7.99
N ASP A 167 5.06 -9.13 -7.41
CA ASP A 167 6.51 -9.11 -7.52
C ASP A 167 7.14 -10.27 -6.74
N ILE A 168 6.65 -10.58 -5.53
CA ILE A 168 7.18 -11.70 -4.73
C ILE A 168 6.81 -13.07 -5.33
N LYS A 169 5.60 -13.22 -5.87
CA LYS A 169 5.22 -14.46 -6.57
C LYS A 169 6.13 -14.71 -7.77
N HIS A 170 6.42 -13.68 -8.54
CA HIS A 170 7.37 -13.79 -9.65
C HIS A 170 8.78 -14.14 -9.15
N ALA A 171 9.23 -13.55 -8.04
CA ALA A 171 10.53 -13.83 -7.45
C ALA A 171 10.64 -15.30 -6.98
N LEU A 172 9.66 -15.78 -6.21
CA LEU A 172 9.63 -17.15 -5.70
C LEU A 172 9.47 -18.18 -6.83
N TRP A 173 8.68 -17.86 -7.87
CA TRP A 173 8.55 -18.71 -9.05
C TRP A 173 9.85 -18.82 -9.86
N SER A 174 10.59 -17.72 -9.98
CA SER A 174 11.86 -17.65 -10.72
C SER A 174 13.01 -18.34 -9.95
N MET A 175 12.85 -18.53 -8.65
CA MET A 175 13.83 -19.25 -7.84
C MET A 175 13.80 -20.76 -8.16
N PRO A 176 14.97 -21.44 -8.32
CA PRO A 176 15.01 -22.87 -8.66
C PRO A 176 14.25 -23.79 -7.72
N LEU A 177 14.22 -23.48 -6.41
CA LEU A 177 13.52 -24.27 -5.39
C LEU A 177 12.03 -23.95 -5.28
N ARG A 178 11.55 -22.86 -5.88
CA ARG A 178 10.14 -22.42 -5.90
C ARG A 178 9.46 -22.53 -4.53
N PRO A 179 9.96 -21.82 -3.50
CA PRO A 179 9.35 -21.89 -2.18
C PRO A 179 7.91 -21.36 -2.20
N GLU A 180 7.07 -21.93 -1.35
CA GLU A 180 5.67 -21.51 -1.22
C GLU A 180 5.57 -20.18 -0.44
N LEU A 181 4.67 -19.30 -0.88
CA LEU A 181 4.32 -18.06 -0.17
C LEU A 181 3.22 -18.35 0.88
N GLY A 182 3.50 -19.14 1.89
CA GLY A 182 2.53 -19.52 2.91
C GLY A 182 1.60 -20.68 2.48
N ALA A 183 0.53 -20.90 3.25
CA ALA A 183 -0.40 -22.00 3.00
C ALA A 183 -1.10 -21.87 1.64
N SER A 184 -1.20 -22.98 0.92
CA SER A 184 -1.95 -23.05 -0.33
C SER A 184 -3.38 -22.53 -0.16
N PRO A 185 -3.91 -21.72 -1.09
CA PRO A 185 -5.29 -21.26 -0.99
C PRO A 185 -6.24 -22.46 -0.90
N ARG A 186 -7.27 -22.32 -0.06
CA ARG A 186 -8.35 -23.31 0.03
C ARG A 186 -8.84 -23.67 -1.37
N ALA A 187 -9.06 -24.95 -1.61
CA ALA A 187 -9.66 -25.43 -2.86
C ALA A 187 -10.84 -24.52 -3.25
N VAL A 188 -10.76 -23.96 -4.44
CA VAL A 188 -11.84 -23.13 -4.99
C VAL A 188 -13.08 -24.01 -5.06
N LYS A 189 -14.18 -23.57 -4.45
CA LYS A 189 -15.50 -24.22 -4.69
C LYS A 189 -15.71 -24.26 -6.19
N ASN A 190 -16.22 -25.38 -6.69
CA ASN A 190 -16.58 -25.49 -8.10
C ASN A 190 -17.30 -24.21 -8.53
N ALA A 191 -16.77 -23.58 -9.58
CA ALA A 191 -17.42 -22.40 -10.15
C ALA A 191 -18.85 -22.77 -10.57
N GLU A 192 -19.80 -21.88 -10.31
CA GLU A 192 -21.13 -22.02 -10.87
C GLU A 192 -21.06 -22.02 -12.41
N PRO A 193 -22.01 -22.67 -13.09
CA PRO A 193 -22.07 -22.65 -14.55
C PRO A 193 -22.01 -21.20 -15.09
N LEU A 194 -21.30 -21.01 -16.19
CA LEU A 194 -21.19 -19.73 -16.86
C LEU A 194 -22.58 -19.19 -17.19
N GLN A 195 -22.90 -17.98 -16.73
CA GLN A 195 -24.12 -17.27 -17.10
C GLN A 195 -23.78 -16.07 -17.97
N TRP A 196 -24.44 -15.95 -19.10
CA TRP A 196 -24.32 -14.82 -19.98
C TRP A 196 -25.22 -13.69 -19.47
N VAL A 197 -24.68 -12.47 -19.41
CA VAL A 197 -25.45 -11.26 -19.10
C VAL A 197 -25.48 -10.39 -20.34
N GLU A 198 -26.66 -10.12 -20.86
CA GLU A 198 -26.85 -9.21 -21.97
C GLU A 198 -26.85 -7.78 -21.46
N PHE A 199 -26.14 -6.90 -22.15
CA PHE A 199 -26.15 -5.47 -21.94
C PHE A 199 -26.83 -4.80 -23.13
N GLU A 200 -27.75 -3.90 -22.88
CA GLU A 200 -28.28 -3.02 -23.93
C GLU A 200 -27.13 -2.11 -24.42
N GLY A 201 -26.89 -2.12 -25.76
CA GLY A 201 -25.88 -1.31 -26.44
C GLY A 201 -26.33 0.14 -26.68
#